data_8ac5d1ed12a4ab63d6dc9f96035b3d5c
#
_entry.id   8ac5d1ed12a4ab63d6dc9f96035b3d5c
#
_cell.length_a   1.000
_cell.length_b   1.000
_cell.length_c   1.000
_cell.angle_alpha   90.00
_cell.angle_beta   90.00
_cell.angle_gamma   90.00
#
_symmetry.space_group_name_H-M   'P 1'
#
loop_
_entity.id
_entity.type
_entity.pdbx_description
1 polymer ?
#
loop_
_entity_poly.entity_id
_entity_poly.type
_entity_poly.pdbx_seq_one_letter_code
_entity_poly.pdbx_strand_id
1 'polypeptide(L)'
;MTIDIEILQFLHYHPLANRTEIMAGLTKAPSDSTMKRLLSAAVKEGNVETAGRGPATKYKLTPQAHVTMPLNLATYFDKDIDEREVQESFNFDLIRDVLPKVEIFTKEELEVLNAAQMEFEKNTEGMTELEYRKEMERLGVDLSWKSSQIEGNT
;
A
#
# COMPACT_ATOMS: atom_id res chain seq x y z
N MET A 1 -3.04 7.65 17.53
CA MET A 1 -3.66 7.31 16.22
C MET A 1 -4.71 8.35 15.92
N THR A 2 -4.77 8.89 14.71
CA THR A 2 -5.81 9.85 14.35
C THR A 2 -7.12 9.10 14.06
N ILE A 3 -8.25 9.78 14.26
CA ILE A 3 -9.59 9.16 14.07
C ILE A 3 -9.79 8.65 12.63
N ASP A 4 -9.14 9.27 11.66
CA ASP A 4 -9.21 8.85 10.25
C ASP A 4 -8.57 7.47 10.05
N ILE A 5 -7.43 7.22 10.69
CA ILE A 5 -6.76 5.91 10.66
C ILE A 5 -7.61 4.84 11.36
N GLU A 6 -8.26 5.17 12.48
CA GLU A 6 -9.16 4.22 13.16
C GLU A 6 -10.33 3.82 12.28
N ILE A 7 -10.90 4.76 11.51
CA ILE A 7 -11.98 4.47 10.55
C ILE A 7 -11.50 3.50 9.47
N LEU A 8 -10.33 3.73 8.89
CA LEU A 8 -9.79 2.86 7.85
C LEU A 8 -9.49 1.47 8.41
N GLN A 9 -8.89 1.37 9.59
CA GLN A 9 -8.63 0.09 10.25
C GLN A 9 -9.93 -0.66 10.59
N PHE A 10 -10.96 0.04 11.08
CA PHE A 10 -12.25 -0.58 11.31
C PHE A 10 -12.83 -1.16 10.02
N LEU A 11 -12.81 -0.40 8.92
CA LEU A 11 -13.32 -0.84 7.63
C LEU A 11 -12.49 -1.98 7.00
N HIS A 12 -11.22 -2.10 7.36
CA HIS A 12 -10.39 -3.22 6.93
C HIS A 12 -10.93 -4.57 7.46
N TYR A 13 -11.31 -4.60 8.74
CA TYR A 13 -11.85 -5.81 9.39
C TYR A 13 -13.37 -5.96 9.22
N HIS A 14 -14.08 -4.87 8.91
CA HIS A 14 -15.54 -4.84 8.79
C HIS A 14 -15.97 -4.21 7.45
N PRO A 15 -15.75 -4.91 6.31
CA PRO A 15 -16.14 -4.40 5.00
C PRO A 15 -17.66 -4.24 4.92
N LEU A 16 -18.11 -3.22 4.21
CA LEU A 16 -19.53 -2.86 4.04
C LEU A 16 -20.24 -2.47 5.33
N ALA A 17 -19.55 -1.85 6.27
CA ALA A 17 -20.15 -1.30 7.47
C ALA A 17 -20.92 0.00 7.20
N ASN A 18 -22.02 0.21 7.92
CA ASN A 18 -22.72 1.48 7.92
C ASN A 18 -22.09 2.47 8.92
N ARG A 19 -22.51 3.74 8.86
CA ARG A 19 -21.98 4.80 9.73
C ARG A 19 -22.11 4.49 11.23
N THR A 20 -23.22 3.92 11.65
CA THR A 20 -23.47 3.60 13.06
C THR A 20 -22.54 2.49 13.55
N GLU A 21 -22.33 1.47 12.72
CA GLU A 21 -21.39 0.37 13.00
C GLU A 21 -19.96 0.89 13.12
N ILE A 22 -19.53 1.78 12.20
CA ILE A 22 -18.20 2.41 12.26
C ILE A 22 -18.07 3.20 13.56
N MET A 23 -19.05 4.06 13.90
CA MET A 23 -19.02 4.86 15.13
C MET A 23 -18.90 4.00 16.38
N ALA A 24 -19.62 2.88 16.42
CA ALA A 24 -19.59 1.95 17.55
C ALA A 24 -18.25 1.23 17.71
N GLY A 25 -17.49 1.05 16.63
CA GLY A 25 -16.18 0.39 16.63
C GLY A 25 -15.00 1.30 16.95
N LEU A 26 -15.18 2.62 17.03
CA LEU A 26 -14.09 3.55 17.32
C LEU A 26 -13.85 3.66 18.84
N THR A 27 -12.59 3.84 19.21
CA THR A 27 -12.18 4.06 20.63
C THR A 27 -12.92 5.27 21.24
N LYS A 28 -13.08 6.33 20.47
CA LYS A 28 -13.83 7.53 20.86
C LYS A 28 -14.71 7.98 19.69
N ALA A 29 -16.00 7.66 19.79
CA ALA A 29 -16.96 8.06 18.75
C ALA A 29 -17.06 9.59 18.64
N PRO A 30 -16.89 10.17 17.45
CA PRO A 30 -17.13 11.59 17.22
C PRO A 30 -18.62 11.88 17.13
N SER A 31 -19.01 13.16 17.06
CA SER A 31 -20.41 13.52 16.76
C SER A 31 -20.82 13.01 15.38
N ASP A 32 -22.12 12.79 15.17
CA ASP A 32 -22.67 12.34 13.88
C ASP A 32 -22.30 13.27 12.72
N SER A 33 -22.29 14.57 12.95
CA SER A 33 -21.87 15.57 11.95
C SER A 33 -20.38 15.47 11.61
N THR A 34 -19.55 15.24 12.63
CA THR A 34 -18.10 15.03 12.42
C THR A 34 -17.87 13.73 11.66
N MET A 35 -18.53 12.63 12.02
CA MET A 35 -18.40 11.37 11.29
C MET A 35 -18.81 11.49 9.82
N LYS A 36 -19.91 12.17 9.53
CA LYS A 36 -20.32 12.44 8.14
C LYS A 36 -19.23 13.18 7.36
N ARG A 37 -18.62 14.21 7.98
CA ARG A 37 -17.55 14.99 7.35
C ARG A 37 -16.31 14.13 7.09
N LEU A 38 -15.91 13.30 8.06
CA LEU A 38 -14.75 12.40 7.94
C LEU A 38 -14.96 11.36 6.84
N LEU A 39 -16.11 10.68 6.82
CA LEU A 39 -16.44 9.72 5.77
C LEU A 39 -16.53 10.36 4.39
N SER A 40 -17.09 11.57 4.30
CA SER A 40 -17.12 12.32 3.02
C SER A 40 -15.72 12.72 2.56
N ALA A 41 -14.83 13.09 3.46
CA ALA A 41 -13.44 13.38 3.15
C ALA A 41 -12.72 12.11 2.65
N ALA A 42 -12.85 10.99 3.37
CA ALA A 42 -12.25 9.71 3.00
C ALA A 42 -12.73 9.20 1.61
N VAL A 43 -14.01 9.44 1.28
CA VAL A 43 -14.55 9.15 -0.06
C VAL A 43 -13.93 10.07 -1.11
N LYS A 44 -13.82 11.37 -0.82
CA LYS A 44 -13.22 12.35 -1.75
C LYS A 44 -11.73 12.09 -2.00
N GLU A 45 -11.02 11.62 -0.99
CA GLU A 45 -9.60 11.24 -1.06
C GLU A 45 -9.37 9.90 -1.75
N GLY A 46 -10.45 9.17 -2.08
CA GLY A 46 -10.34 7.86 -2.72
C GLY A 46 -9.95 6.71 -1.79
N ASN A 47 -9.98 6.91 -0.48
CA ASN A 47 -9.67 5.88 0.51
C ASN A 47 -10.87 4.96 0.79
N VAL A 48 -12.06 5.49 0.67
CA VAL A 48 -13.32 4.79 0.98
C VAL A 48 -14.27 4.92 -0.20
N GLU A 49 -15.00 3.86 -0.51
CA GLU A 49 -16.09 3.87 -1.46
C GLU A 49 -17.42 3.51 -0.77
N THR A 50 -18.52 3.98 -1.36
CA THR A 50 -19.86 3.77 -0.83
C THR A 50 -20.63 2.73 -1.65
N ALA A 51 -21.40 1.89 -0.97
CA ALA A 51 -22.37 0.98 -1.57
C ALA A 51 -23.76 1.30 -1.03
N GLY A 52 -24.78 1.27 -1.90
CA GLY A 52 -26.14 1.66 -1.53
C GLY A 52 -26.40 3.16 -1.58
N ARG A 53 -27.61 3.58 -1.16
CA ARG A 53 -28.02 4.98 -1.17
C ARG A 53 -28.85 5.32 0.08
N GLY A 54 -28.75 6.59 0.50
CA GLY A 54 -29.52 7.12 1.63
C GLY A 54 -29.23 6.37 2.94
N PRO A 55 -30.25 5.96 3.70
CA PRO A 55 -30.06 5.26 4.98
C PRO A 55 -29.33 3.91 4.86
N ALA A 56 -29.38 3.27 3.70
CA ALA A 56 -28.73 1.98 3.42
C ALA A 56 -27.29 2.14 2.93
N THR A 57 -26.71 3.33 2.97
CA THR A 57 -25.31 3.56 2.59
C THR A 57 -24.37 2.78 3.50
N LYS A 58 -23.51 1.98 2.89
CA LYS A 58 -22.40 1.26 3.52
C LYS A 58 -21.09 1.74 2.95
N TYR A 59 -20.03 1.56 3.70
CA TYR A 59 -18.69 2.02 3.40
C TYR A 59 -17.74 0.82 3.34
N LYS A 60 -16.80 0.85 2.41
CA LYS A 60 -15.70 -0.12 2.32
C LYS A 60 -14.43 0.57 1.84
N LEU A 61 -13.29 -0.02 2.14
CA LEU A 61 -12.01 0.48 1.63
C LEU A 61 -11.94 0.31 0.11
N THR A 62 -11.28 1.25 -0.54
CA THR A 62 -10.85 1.11 -1.94
C THR A 62 -9.62 0.21 -2.03
N PRO A 63 -9.28 -0.34 -3.21
CA PRO A 63 -8.01 -1.03 -3.44
C PRO A 63 -6.80 -0.16 -3.07
N GLN A 64 -6.86 1.15 -3.34
CA GLN A 64 -5.85 2.12 -2.95
C GLN A 64 -5.62 2.11 -1.44
N ALA A 65 -6.68 2.27 -0.66
CA ALA A 65 -6.58 2.31 0.80
C ALA A 65 -6.07 0.99 1.39
N HIS A 66 -6.44 -0.15 0.83
CA HIS A 66 -5.91 -1.46 1.26
C HIS A 66 -4.38 -1.56 1.15
N VAL A 67 -3.78 -0.91 0.16
CA VAL A 67 -2.33 -0.95 -0.08
C VAL A 67 -1.60 0.16 0.67
N THR A 68 -2.20 1.36 0.76
CA THR A 68 -1.51 2.56 1.27
C THR A 68 -1.85 2.92 2.71
N MET A 69 -2.84 2.27 3.34
CA MET A 69 -3.21 2.57 4.72
C MET A 69 -2.04 2.28 5.69
N PRO A 70 -1.81 3.13 6.68
CA PRO A 70 -0.78 2.89 7.68
C PRO A 70 -1.09 1.63 8.50
N LEU A 71 -0.13 0.73 8.61
CA LEU A 71 -0.19 -0.42 9.51
C LEU A 71 0.29 -0.04 10.90
N ASN A 72 -0.39 -0.53 11.94
CA ASN A 72 0.13 -0.44 13.29
C ASN A 72 1.20 -1.53 13.50
N LEU A 73 2.44 -1.19 13.19
CA LEU A 73 3.57 -2.10 13.31
C LEU A 73 3.76 -2.59 14.75
N ALA A 74 3.55 -1.73 15.76
CA ALA A 74 3.68 -2.12 17.15
C ALA A 74 2.70 -3.24 17.49
N THR A 75 1.42 -3.08 17.15
CA THR A 75 0.40 -4.12 17.40
C THR A 75 0.67 -5.41 16.60
N TYR A 76 1.22 -5.28 15.39
CA TYR A 76 1.57 -6.44 14.57
C TYR A 76 2.73 -7.24 15.16
N PHE A 77 3.78 -6.56 15.64
CA PHE A 77 4.97 -7.20 16.20
C PHE A 77 4.85 -7.57 17.69
N ASP A 78 3.82 -7.07 18.38
CA ASP A 78 3.53 -7.44 19.79
C ASP A 78 2.99 -8.86 19.92
N LYS A 79 2.48 -9.44 18.85
CA LYS A 79 2.07 -10.84 18.77
C LYS A 79 3.27 -11.73 18.46
N ASP A 80 3.38 -12.84 19.17
CA ASP A 80 4.32 -13.89 18.83
C ASP A 80 4.08 -14.42 17.39
N ILE A 81 5.13 -14.95 16.77
CA ILE A 81 5.07 -15.41 15.37
C ILE A 81 3.94 -16.43 15.17
N ASP A 82 3.76 -17.33 16.13
CA ASP A 82 2.75 -18.41 16.09
C ASP A 82 1.31 -17.89 16.32
N GLU A 83 1.15 -16.66 16.84
CA GLU A 83 -0.16 -16.03 17.07
C GLU A 83 -0.58 -15.10 15.92
N ARG A 84 0.29 -14.88 14.94
CA ARG A 84 -0.03 -14.04 13.78
C ARG A 84 -0.88 -14.80 12.78
N GLU A 85 -1.88 -14.11 12.25
CA GLU A 85 -2.67 -14.68 11.15
C GLU A 85 -1.79 -14.84 9.92
N VAL A 86 -1.58 -16.08 9.50
CA VAL A 86 -0.80 -16.43 8.31
C VAL A 86 -1.76 -16.80 7.18
N GLN A 87 -1.56 -16.21 6.01
CA GLN A 87 -2.25 -16.64 4.80
C GLN A 87 -1.50 -17.86 4.23
N GLU A 88 -2.21 -18.95 3.95
CA GLU A 88 -1.62 -20.19 3.42
C GLU A 88 -1.11 -20.04 1.99
N SER A 89 -1.60 -19.04 1.26
CA SER A 89 -1.23 -18.78 -0.14
C SER A 89 -1.11 -17.29 -0.43
N PHE A 90 -0.25 -16.96 -1.39
CA PHE A 90 -0.13 -15.61 -1.90
C PHE A 90 -1.38 -15.21 -2.71
N ASN A 91 -1.91 -14.03 -2.45
CA ASN A 91 -3.04 -13.49 -3.22
C ASN A 91 -2.55 -12.87 -4.54
N PHE A 92 -2.60 -13.64 -5.63
CA PHE A 92 -2.22 -13.17 -6.97
C PHE A 92 -3.14 -12.08 -7.53
N ASP A 93 -4.36 -11.94 -7.00
CA ASP A 93 -5.27 -10.86 -7.41
C ASP A 93 -4.71 -9.49 -7.02
N LEU A 94 -3.87 -9.43 -5.98
CA LEU A 94 -3.14 -8.22 -5.62
C LEU A 94 -2.33 -7.70 -6.80
N ILE A 95 -1.57 -8.56 -7.47
CA ILE A 95 -0.72 -8.18 -8.62
C ILE A 95 -1.57 -7.87 -9.85
N ARG A 96 -2.60 -8.69 -10.13
CA ARG A 96 -3.38 -8.58 -11.35
C ARG A 96 -4.43 -7.48 -11.32
N ASP A 97 -5.14 -7.33 -10.20
CA ASP A 97 -6.36 -6.55 -10.13
C ASP A 97 -6.28 -5.31 -9.22
N VAL A 98 -5.33 -5.28 -8.28
CA VAL A 98 -5.19 -4.19 -7.30
C VAL A 98 -4.04 -3.26 -7.65
N LEU A 99 -2.81 -3.76 -7.66
CA LEU A 99 -1.61 -2.94 -7.88
C LEU A 99 -1.62 -2.11 -9.17
N PRO A 100 -2.15 -2.58 -10.31
CA PRO A 100 -2.23 -1.76 -11.53
C PRO A 100 -3.18 -0.55 -11.42
N LYS A 101 -4.02 -0.50 -10.37
CA LYS A 101 -5.00 0.57 -10.13
C LYS A 101 -4.62 1.48 -8.97
N VAL A 102 -3.46 1.25 -8.36
CA VAL A 102 -3.00 1.93 -7.15
C VAL A 102 -1.78 2.78 -7.48
N GLU A 103 -1.81 4.05 -7.09
CA GLU A 103 -0.64 4.92 -7.13
C GLU A 103 0.21 4.62 -5.89
N ILE A 104 1.30 3.85 -6.08
CA ILE A 104 2.20 3.42 -4.99
C ILE A 104 3.24 4.49 -4.71
N PHE A 105 3.68 5.20 -5.74
CA PHE A 105 4.73 6.21 -5.66
C PHE A 105 4.14 7.62 -5.65
N THR A 106 4.73 8.51 -4.88
CA THR A 106 4.48 9.95 -4.97
C THR A 106 4.98 10.52 -6.30
N LYS A 107 4.57 11.74 -6.63
CA LYS A 107 5.07 12.41 -7.85
C LYS A 107 6.56 12.65 -7.81
N GLU A 108 7.07 13.03 -6.64
CA GLU A 108 8.49 13.27 -6.39
C GLU A 108 9.32 11.99 -6.56
N GLU A 109 8.82 10.86 -6.06
CA GLU A 109 9.46 9.56 -6.26
C GLU A 109 9.46 9.14 -7.73
N LEU A 110 8.34 9.36 -8.44
CA LEU A 110 8.25 9.08 -9.88
C LEU A 110 9.21 9.96 -10.69
N GLU A 111 9.41 11.23 -10.32
CA GLU A 111 10.39 12.11 -10.97
C GLU A 111 11.81 11.55 -10.81
N VAL A 112 12.18 11.09 -9.61
CA VAL A 112 13.49 10.47 -9.36
C VAL A 112 13.66 9.17 -10.15
N LEU A 113 12.65 8.30 -10.17
CA LEU A 113 12.68 7.05 -10.93
C LEU A 113 12.79 7.31 -12.45
N ASN A 114 12.03 8.27 -12.97
CA ASN A 114 12.09 8.65 -14.38
C ASN A 114 13.45 9.25 -14.77
N ALA A 115 14.03 10.08 -13.90
CA ALA A 115 15.38 10.62 -14.14
C ALA A 115 16.43 9.51 -14.19
N ALA A 116 16.36 8.54 -13.26
CA ALA A 116 17.26 7.38 -13.27
C ALA A 116 17.07 6.51 -14.52
N GLN A 117 15.83 6.31 -14.95
CA GLN A 117 15.53 5.59 -16.21
C GLN A 117 16.12 6.30 -17.43
N MET A 118 15.96 7.60 -17.54
CA MET A 118 16.53 8.39 -18.65
C MET A 118 18.07 8.33 -18.65
N GLU A 119 18.69 8.38 -17.48
CA GLU A 119 20.14 8.24 -17.34
C GLU A 119 20.61 6.84 -17.79
N PHE A 120 19.91 5.80 -17.39
CA PHE A 120 20.16 4.43 -17.81
C PHE A 120 20.06 4.29 -19.34
N GLU A 121 18.99 4.78 -19.94
CA GLU A 121 18.79 4.74 -21.39
C GLU A 121 19.90 5.47 -22.14
N LYS A 122 20.29 6.67 -21.68
CA LYS A 122 21.41 7.42 -22.24
C LYS A 122 22.74 6.66 -22.14
N ASN A 123 23.00 6.02 -21.01
CA ASN A 123 24.25 5.28 -20.78
C ASN A 123 24.34 3.98 -21.60
N THR A 124 23.18 3.43 -21.97
CA THR A 124 23.08 2.22 -22.81
C THR A 124 22.87 2.52 -24.29
N GLU A 125 22.61 3.79 -24.64
CA GLU A 125 22.45 4.22 -26.03
C GLU A 125 23.72 3.95 -26.83
N GLY A 126 23.58 3.26 -27.96
CA GLY A 126 24.71 2.91 -28.84
C GLY A 126 25.50 1.67 -28.43
N MET A 127 25.18 1.02 -27.33
CA MET A 127 25.77 -0.28 -27.00
C MET A 127 25.30 -1.35 -28.00
N THR A 128 26.22 -2.20 -28.39
CA THR A 128 25.85 -3.45 -29.08
C THR A 128 25.22 -4.41 -28.13
N GLU A 129 24.44 -5.37 -28.64
CA GLU A 129 23.80 -6.40 -27.79
C GLU A 129 24.82 -7.14 -26.90
N LEU A 130 26.01 -7.38 -27.41
CA LEU A 130 27.07 -8.06 -26.68
C LEU A 130 27.63 -7.19 -25.56
N GLU A 131 27.82 -5.90 -25.79
CA GLU A 131 28.26 -4.95 -24.75
C GLU A 131 27.22 -4.79 -23.64
N TYR A 132 25.96 -4.60 -24.02
CA TYR A 132 24.84 -4.53 -23.07
C TYR A 132 24.77 -5.79 -22.19
N ARG A 133 24.85 -6.97 -22.80
CA ARG A 133 24.83 -8.25 -22.08
C ARG A 133 25.97 -8.36 -21.06
N LYS A 134 27.21 -8.03 -21.45
CA LYS A 134 28.38 -8.05 -20.57
C LYS A 134 28.22 -7.06 -19.39
N GLU A 135 27.68 -5.88 -19.65
CA GLU A 135 27.45 -4.89 -18.61
C GLU A 135 26.37 -5.36 -17.62
N MET A 136 25.30 -5.99 -18.09
CA MET A 136 24.27 -6.57 -17.21
C MET A 136 24.80 -7.75 -16.38
N GLU A 137 25.67 -8.59 -16.97
CA GLU A 137 26.34 -9.68 -16.24
C GLU A 137 27.25 -9.11 -15.15
N ARG A 138 28.05 -8.07 -15.45
CA ARG A 138 28.91 -7.37 -14.47
C ARG A 138 28.07 -6.77 -13.33
N LEU A 139 27.01 -6.06 -13.66
CA LEU A 139 26.09 -5.47 -12.68
C LEU A 139 25.47 -6.55 -11.78
N GLY A 140 25.05 -7.68 -12.37
CA GLY A 140 24.51 -8.81 -11.62
C GLY A 140 25.50 -9.38 -10.59
N VAL A 141 26.76 -9.51 -10.95
CA VAL A 141 27.85 -9.95 -10.04
C VAL A 141 28.07 -8.93 -8.93
N ASP A 142 28.17 -7.63 -9.27
CA ASP A 142 28.39 -6.56 -8.29
C ASP A 142 27.23 -6.47 -7.29
N LEU A 143 25.99 -6.58 -7.76
CA LEU A 143 24.79 -6.57 -6.88
C LEU A 143 24.77 -7.80 -5.96
N SER A 144 25.07 -8.98 -6.50
CA SER A 144 25.13 -10.21 -5.70
C SER A 144 26.19 -10.15 -4.62
N TRP A 145 27.36 -9.61 -4.96
CA TRP A 145 28.46 -9.39 -4.00
C TRP A 145 28.07 -8.41 -2.89
N LYS A 146 27.51 -7.26 -3.24
CA LYS A 146 27.07 -6.26 -2.26
C LYS A 146 25.94 -6.77 -1.38
N SER A 147 24.97 -7.51 -1.93
CA SER A 147 23.91 -8.13 -1.17
C SER A 147 24.48 -9.12 -0.13
N SER A 148 25.40 -9.99 -0.54
CA SER A 148 26.07 -10.92 0.37
C SER A 148 26.81 -10.21 1.51
N GLN A 149 27.48 -9.09 1.22
CA GLN A 149 28.14 -8.28 2.26
C GLN A 149 27.17 -7.70 3.27
N ILE A 150 26.02 -7.19 2.81
CA ILE A 150 24.96 -6.64 3.68
C ILE A 150 24.39 -7.73 4.59
N GLU A 151 24.23 -8.94 4.08
CA GLU A 151 23.73 -10.10 4.83
C GLU A 151 24.79 -10.73 5.76
N GLY A 152 25.99 -10.21 5.78
CA GLY A 152 27.07 -10.67 6.66
C GLY A 152 27.77 -11.96 6.18
N ASN A 153 27.54 -12.39 4.95
CA ASN A 153 28.30 -13.46 4.30
C ASN A 153 29.60 -12.88 3.72
N THR A 154 30.65 -12.88 4.50
CA THR A 154 32.02 -12.50 4.08
C THR A 154 32.88 -13.72 3.85
#